data_741a14a2f3201648c7cb8f9d292c655c
#
_entry.id   741a14a2f3201648c7cb8f9d292c655c
#
_cell.length_a   1.000
_cell.length_b   1.000
_cell.length_c   1.000
_cell.angle_alpha   90.00
_cell.angle_beta   90.00
_cell.angle_gamma   90.00
#
_symmetry.space_group_name_H-M   'P 1'
#
loop_
_entity.id
_entity.type
_entity.pdbx_description
1 polymer ?
#
loop_
_entity_poly.entity_id
_entity_poly.type
_entity_poly.pdbx_seq_one_letter_code
_entity_poly.pdbx_strand_id
1 'polypeptide(L)'
;MGWGWADHELATGGKPGHHHDSDCDAGGATNGTNQIGELCAVLEALRAHPGSEPLVIETDSQYAINCSTTWVHGWKKNGWKNSQKKPVKNADLIRAIDAEISKRPGPVKFVWVKGHAGNAGNEKVDELARTYAGDCRSKIREGYLPLEGWQSLLASEYSQGTDVPDDAQMLLDGKITTDEYHMGR
;
A
#
# COMPACT_ATOMS: atom_id res chain seq x y z
N MET A 1 -4.32 3.00 -11.48
CA MET A 1 -4.07 3.38 -10.09
C MET A 1 -2.61 3.14 -9.74
N GLY A 2 -2.08 3.90 -8.79
CA GLY A 2 -0.70 3.78 -8.37
C GLY A 2 -0.56 3.91 -6.86
N TRP A 3 0.57 3.42 -6.34
CA TRP A 3 0.93 3.55 -4.93
C TRP A 3 2.42 3.87 -4.81
N GLY A 4 2.79 4.48 -3.70
CA GLY A 4 4.19 4.79 -3.43
C GLY A 4 4.41 5.11 -1.97
N TRP A 5 5.62 4.84 -1.50
CA TRP A 5 6.08 5.28 -0.20
C TRP A 5 7.53 5.76 -0.31
N ALA A 6 7.91 6.65 0.57
CA ALA A 6 9.27 7.15 0.64
C ALA A 6 9.66 7.34 2.09
N ASP A 7 10.89 6.96 2.42
CA ASP A 7 11.44 7.14 3.75
C ASP A 7 11.77 8.61 4.00
N HIS A 8 11.46 9.06 5.21
CA HIS A 8 11.70 10.43 5.60
C HIS A 8 12.22 10.44 7.03
N GLU A 9 13.50 10.76 7.20
CA GLU A 9 14.09 10.78 8.53
C GLU A 9 13.67 12.01 9.31
N LEU A 10 12.69 11.83 10.20
CA LEU A 10 12.24 12.91 11.10
C LEU A 10 13.37 13.37 12.02
N ALA A 11 14.24 12.46 12.44
CA ALA A 11 15.34 12.77 13.36
C ALA A 11 16.39 13.72 12.77
N THR A 12 16.50 13.76 11.44
CA THR A 12 17.44 14.65 10.74
C THR A 12 16.78 15.90 10.21
N GLY A 13 15.50 16.13 10.56
CA GLY A 13 14.74 17.26 10.04
C GLY A 13 14.42 17.14 8.57
N GLY A 14 14.43 15.92 8.03
CA GLY A 14 14.11 15.70 6.63
C GLY A 14 15.09 16.35 5.68
N LYS A 15 16.40 16.17 5.88
CA LYS A 15 17.41 16.76 5.01
C LYS A 15 17.14 16.41 3.55
N PRO A 16 17.02 17.42 2.66
CA PRO A 16 16.84 17.17 1.25
C PRO A 16 17.98 16.31 0.68
N GLY A 17 17.64 15.34 -0.15
CA GLY A 17 18.64 14.52 -0.81
C GLY A 17 19.08 13.28 -0.03
N HIS A 18 18.53 13.00 1.13
CA HIS A 18 18.86 11.81 1.92
C HIS A 18 18.04 10.59 1.52
N HIS A 19 17.45 10.60 0.34
CA HIS A 19 16.70 9.46 -0.17
C HIS A 19 17.60 8.63 -1.07
N HIS A 20 17.95 7.44 -0.60
CA HIS A 20 18.53 6.41 -1.45
C HIS A 20 17.39 5.72 -2.22
N ASP A 21 17.71 5.16 -3.37
CA ASP A 21 16.70 4.45 -4.17
C ASP A 21 16.03 3.30 -3.39
N SER A 22 16.74 2.72 -2.41
CA SER A 22 16.22 1.69 -1.51
C SER A 22 15.25 2.22 -0.45
N ASP A 23 15.16 3.54 -0.29
CA ASP A 23 14.31 4.19 0.72
C ASP A 23 12.97 4.61 0.18
N CYS A 24 12.57 4.08 -0.95
CA CYS A 24 11.25 4.31 -1.53
C CYS A 24 10.87 3.15 -2.43
N ASP A 25 9.58 3.01 -2.67
CA ASP A 25 9.06 2.04 -3.63
C ASP A 25 7.76 2.56 -4.21
N ALA A 26 7.39 2.02 -5.35
CA ALA A 26 6.16 2.40 -6.04
C ALA A 26 5.66 1.24 -6.87
N GLY A 27 4.38 1.26 -7.17
CA GLY A 27 3.74 0.29 -8.03
C GLY A 27 2.41 0.80 -8.54
N GLY A 28 1.66 -0.07 -9.16
CA GLY A 28 0.36 0.29 -9.68
C GLY A 28 -0.23 -0.80 -10.56
N ALA A 29 -1.34 -0.47 -11.18
CA ALA A 29 -2.04 -1.34 -12.11
C ALA A 29 -2.77 -0.49 -13.15
N THR A 30 -3.19 -1.14 -14.24
CA THR A 30 -3.94 -0.48 -15.32
C THR A 30 -5.32 -0.01 -14.85
N ASN A 31 -5.86 -0.59 -13.80
CA ASN A 31 -7.17 -0.27 -13.25
C ASN A 31 -7.13 -0.31 -11.72
N GLY A 32 -8.22 0.10 -11.06
CA GLY A 32 -8.33 0.06 -9.62
C GLY A 32 -8.80 1.39 -9.03
N THR A 33 -8.69 1.53 -7.71
CA THR A 33 -9.09 2.72 -6.98
C THR A 33 -7.94 3.35 -6.24
N ASN A 34 -8.06 4.64 -5.92
CA ASN A 34 -7.10 5.34 -5.07
C ASN A 34 -6.99 4.68 -3.69
N GLN A 35 -8.10 4.19 -3.16
CA GLN A 35 -8.13 3.51 -1.86
C GLN A 35 -7.26 2.25 -1.85
N ILE A 36 -7.32 1.44 -2.90
CA ILE A 36 -6.45 0.26 -3.05
C ILE A 36 -4.99 0.70 -3.07
N GLY A 37 -4.67 1.74 -3.84
CA GLY A 37 -3.31 2.27 -3.91
C GLY A 37 -2.80 2.76 -2.56
N GLU A 38 -3.62 3.50 -1.83
CA GLU A 38 -3.28 4.01 -0.49
C GLU A 38 -2.99 2.88 0.50
N LEU A 39 -3.82 1.84 0.49
CA LEU A 39 -3.62 0.68 1.36
C LEU A 39 -2.40 -0.15 0.95
N CYS A 40 -2.15 -0.31 -0.35
CA CYS A 40 -0.94 -0.96 -0.83
C CYS A 40 0.32 -0.24 -0.36
N ALA A 41 0.33 1.08 -0.40
CA ALA A 41 1.46 1.87 0.06
C ALA A 41 1.74 1.65 1.55
N VAL A 42 0.70 1.63 2.38
CA VAL A 42 0.83 1.36 3.82
C VAL A 42 1.40 -0.04 4.06
N LEU A 43 0.85 -1.04 3.38
CA LEU A 43 1.28 -2.43 3.55
C LEU A 43 2.74 -2.62 3.14
N GLU A 44 3.12 -2.10 1.98
CA GLU A 44 4.50 -2.20 1.50
C GLU A 44 5.48 -1.45 2.38
N ALA A 45 5.09 -0.27 2.88
CA ALA A 45 5.92 0.49 3.83
C ALA A 45 6.14 -0.29 5.14
N LEU A 46 5.11 -0.94 5.66
CA LEU A 46 5.22 -1.78 6.85
C LEU A 46 6.18 -2.95 6.62
N ARG A 47 6.06 -3.61 5.48
CA ARG A 47 6.92 -4.75 5.13
C ARG A 47 8.37 -4.35 4.90
N ALA A 48 8.59 -3.13 4.42
CA ALA A 48 9.93 -2.61 4.18
C ALA A 48 10.63 -2.14 5.47
N HIS A 49 9.89 -1.97 6.55
CA HIS A 49 10.41 -1.45 7.83
C HIS A 49 10.13 -2.42 8.98
N PRO A 50 10.63 -3.66 8.92
CA PRO A 50 10.52 -4.58 10.06
C PRO A 50 11.44 -4.12 11.18
N GLY A 51 11.11 -4.47 12.41
CA GLY A 51 12.02 -4.24 13.53
C GLY A 51 11.35 -3.60 14.73
N SER A 52 12.18 -3.26 15.72
CA SER A 52 11.73 -2.75 17.02
C SER A 52 11.72 -1.22 17.09
N GLU A 53 12.23 -0.53 16.10
CA GLU A 53 12.22 0.93 16.09
C GLU A 53 10.81 1.47 15.88
N PRO A 54 10.46 2.61 16.53
CA PRO A 54 9.19 3.25 16.24
C PRO A 54 9.08 3.63 14.76
N LEU A 55 7.96 3.32 14.14
CA LEU A 55 7.67 3.70 12.78
C LEU A 55 6.52 4.70 12.76
N VAL A 56 6.74 5.83 12.10
CA VAL A 56 5.70 6.83 11.88
C VAL A 56 5.33 6.83 10.40
N ILE A 57 4.07 6.56 10.11
CA ILE A 57 3.54 6.59 8.74
C ILE A 57 2.74 7.87 8.57
N GLU A 58 3.24 8.74 7.70
CA GLU A 58 2.55 9.96 7.33
C GLU A 58 1.78 9.73 6.02
N THR A 59 0.50 10.07 6.02
CA THR A 59 -0.35 9.91 4.83
C THR A 59 -1.42 10.99 4.80
N ASP A 60 -1.82 11.40 3.60
CA ASP A 60 -2.95 12.31 3.41
C ASP A 60 -4.29 11.54 3.34
N SER A 61 -4.25 10.22 3.39
CA SER A 61 -5.44 9.39 3.32
C SER A 61 -6.02 9.12 4.71
N GLN A 62 -7.08 9.81 5.05
CA GLN A 62 -7.84 9.50 6.28
C GLN A 62 -8.47 8.11 6.21
N TYR A 63 -8.85 7.66 5.01
CA TYR A 63 -9.37 6.32 4.81
C TYR A 63 -8.36 5.26 5.24
N ALA A 64 -7.12 5.38 4.79
CA ALA A 64 -6.07 4.42 5.15
C ALA A 64 -5.79 4.41 6.66
N ILE A 65 -5.75 5.59 7.28
CA ILE A 65 -5.57 5.69 8.73
C ILE A 65 -6.72 5.02 9.48
N ASN A 66 -7.96 5.33 9.11
CA ASN A 66 -9.13 4.77 9.78
C ASN A 66 -9.24 3.26 9.61
N CYS A 67 -8.95 2.74 8.43
CA CYS A 67 -8.91 1.30 8.19
C CYS A 67 -7.88 0.60 9.05
N SER A 68 -6.72 1.24 9.23
CA SER A 68 -5.57 0.63 9.92
C SER A 68 -5.64 0.74 11.44
N THR A 69 -6.31 1.76 11.97
CA THR A 69 -6.25 2.09 13.40
C THR A 69 -7.58 2.04 14.12
N THR A 70 -8.70 2.29 13.43
CA THR A 70 -10.01 2.46 14.07
C THR A 70 -11.01 1.41 13.62
N TRP A 71 -11.35 1.41 12.34
CA TRP A 71 -12.43 0.55 11.81
C TRP A 71 -12.08 -0.93 11.85
N VAL A 72 -10.82 -1.29 11.73
CA VAL A 72 -10.35 -2.68 11.74
C VAL A 72 -10.81 -3.43 12.99
N HIS A 73 -10.83 -2.77 14.13
CA HIS A 73 -11.20 -3.40 15.41
C HIS A 73 -12.66 -3.85 15.42
N GLY A 74 -13.55 -3.03 14.88
CA GLY A 74 -14.96 -3.38 14.73
C GLY A 74 -15.17 -4.50 13.71
N TRP A 75 -14.47 -4.42 12.58
CA TRP A 75 -14.58 -5.44 11.54
C TRP A 75 -14.08 -6.80 12.02
N LYS A 76 -13.01 -6.85 12.79
CA LYS A 76 -12.51 -8.11 13.38
C LYS A 76 -13.57 -8.76 14.28
N LYS A 77 -14.31 -7.96 15.04
CA LYS A 77 -15.39 -8.45 15.90
C LYS A 77 -16.63 -8.87 15.12
N ASN A 78 -16.88 -8.26 13.98
CA ASN A 78 -18.11 -8.47 13.18
C ASN A 78 -17.91 -9.47 12.05
N GLY A 79 -16.80 -10.21 12.02
CA GLY A 79 -16.53 -11.19 10.97
C GLY A 79 -16.25 -10.56 9.61
N TRP A 80 -15.70 -9.36 9.60
CA TRP A 80 -15.34 -8.62 8.39
C TRP A 80 -16.54 -8.27 7.52
N LYS A 81 -17.62 -7.91 8.16
CA LYS A 81 -18.82 -7.40 7.51
C LYS A 81 -19.11 -5.98 7.97
N ASN A 82 -19.59 -5.16 7.05
CA ASN A 82 -19.97 -3.78 7.36
C ASN A 82 -21.35 -3.72 8.05
N SER A 83 -21.84 -2.51 8.34
CA SER A 83 -23.14 -2.30 8.99
C SER A 83 -24.33 -2.86 8.20
N GLN A 84 -24.16 -3.04 6.89
CA GLN A 84 -25.19 -3.61 6.01
C GLN A 84 -25.04 -5.13 5.84
N LYS A 85 -24.19 -5.77 6.65
CA LYS A 85 -23.87 -7.20 6.61
C LYS A 85 -23.22 -7.66 5.30
N LYS A 86 -22.65 -6.72 4.53
CA LYS A 86 -21.88 -7.01 3.31
C LYS A 86 -20.42 -7.14 3.64
N PRO A 87 -19.65 -7.91 2.86
CA PRO A 87 -18.20 -8.00 3.06
C PRO A 87 -17.53 -6.61 3.01
N VAL A 88 -16.57 -6.40 3.89
CA VAL A 88 -15.79 -5.15 3.92
C VAL A 88 -14.96 -5.07 2.64
N LYS A 89 -14.99 -3.92 1.97
CA LYS A 89 -14.15 -3.67 0.81
C LYS A 89 -12.68 -3.66 1.22
N ASN A 90 -11.83 -4.21 0.36
CA ASN A 90 -10.38 -4.25 0.58
C ASN A 90 -9.97 -5.02 1.85
N ALA A 91 -10.81 -5.96 2.28
CA ALA A 91 -10.57 -6.71 3.51
C ALA A 91 -9.21 -7.43 3.52
N ASP A 92 -8.79 -7.98 2.39
CA ASP A 92 -7.50 -8.67 2.30
C ASP A 92 -6.33 -7.74 2.61
N LEU A 93 -6.34 -6.53 2.06
CA LEU A 93 -5.33 -5.52 2.34
C LEU A 93 -5.36 -5.07 3.80
N ILE A 94 -6.54 -4.82 4.34
CA ILE A 94 -6.71 -4.34 5.72
C ILE A 94 -6.28 -5.41 6.72
N ARG A 95 -6.63 -6.67 6.48
CA ARG A 95 -6.17 -7.79 7.30
C ARG A 95 -4.65 -7.91 7.29
N ALA A 96 -4.04 -7.77 6.12
CA ALA A 96 -2.60 -7.86 5.99
C ALA A 96 -1.90 -6.70 6.72
N ILE A 97 -2.43 -5.49 6.63
CA ILE A 97 -1.92 -4.33 7.37
C ILE A 97 -2.01 -4.59 8.88
N ASP A 98 -3.16 -5.04 9.36
CA ASP A 98 -3.35 -5.35 10.78
C ASP A 98 -2.38 -6.43 11.26
N ALA A 99 -2.19 -7.47 10.47
CA ALA A 99 -1.24 -8.53 10.78
C ALA A 99 0.21 -8.02 10.85
N GLU A 100 0.62 -7.17 9.92
CA GLU A 100 1.96 -6.59 9.92
C GLU A 100 2.19 -5.67 11.13
N ILE A 101 1.20 -4.87 11.51
CA ILE A 101 1.29 -4.01 12.69
C ILE A 101 1.40 -4.88 13.95
N SER A 102 0.57 -5.92 14.06
CA SER A 102 0.55 -6.81 15.23
C SER A 102 1.84 -7.63 15.36
N LYS A 103 2.41 -8.06 14.24
CA LYS A 103 3.63 -8.86 14.19
C LYS A 103 4.88 -8.02 14.49
N ARG A 104 4.85 -6.75 14.18
CA ARG A 104 6.01 -5.87 14.31
C ARG A 104 6.36 -5.64 15.78
N PRO A 105 7.63 -5.85 16.22
CA PRO A 105 8.01 -5.60 17.61
C PRO A 105 7.92 -4.12 18.01
N GLY A 106 8.23 -3.20 17.08
CA GLY A 106 8.19 -1.78 17.33
C GLY A 106 6.80 -1.18 17.14
N PRO A 107 6.52 -0.04 17.78
CA PRO A 107 5.23 0.63 17.63
C PRO A 107 5.08 1.28 16.26
N VAL A 108 3.84 1.36 15.80
CA VAL A 108 3.48 2.05 14.54
C VAL A 108 2.51 3.18 14.87
N LYS A 109 2.83 4.37 14.42
CA LYS A 109 1.99 5.55 14.59
C LYS A 109 1.63 6.11 13.22
N PHE A 110 0.36 6.46 13.05
CA PHE A 110 -0.12 7.12 11.84
C PHE A 110 -0.32 8.60 12.10
N VAL A 111 0.12 9.42 11.16
CA VAL A 111 -0.05 10.87 11.20
C VAL A 111 -0.70 11.34 9.92
N TRP A 112 -1.83 12.02 10.04
CA TRP A 112 -2.47 12.63 8.90
C TRP A 112 -1.72 13.90 8.49
N VAL A 113 -1.37 14.01 7.21
CA VAL A 113 -0.78 15.21 6.64
C VAL A 113 -1.74 15.74 5.57
N LYS A 114 -1.92 17.04 5.54
CA LYS A 114 -2.78 17.66 4.55
C LYS A 114 -2.11 17.55 3.18
N GLY A 115 -2.81 16.97 2.21
CA GLY A 115 -2.30 16.83 0.85
C GLY A 115 -1.99 18.19 0.22
N HIS A 116 -0.93 18.24 -0.59
CA HIS A 116 -0.50 19.37 -1.39
C HIS A 116 0.09 20.58 -0.65
N ALA A 117 0.16 20.57 0.65
CA ALA A 117 0.57 21.76 1.42
C ALA A 117 2.04 21.71 1.85
N GLY A 118 2.97 21.70 0.89
CA GLY A 118 4.39 21.90 1.19
C GLY A 118 5.08 20.74 1.90
N ASN A 119 4.48 19.56 1.94
CA ASN A 119 5.11 18.36 2.46
C ASN A 119 5.87 17.64 1.34
N ALA A 120 7.19 17.80 1.32
CA ALA A 120 8.03 17.25 0.27
C ALA A 120 7.93 15.73 0.15
N GLY A 121 7.77 15.03 1.28
CA GLY A 121 7.61 13.56 1.28
C GLY A 121 6.31 13.15 0.62
N ASN A 122 5.20 13.82 0.94
CA ASN A 122 3.90 13.53 0.33
C ASN A 122 3.90 13.85 -1.17
N GLU A 123 4.52 14.94 -1.59
CA GLU A 123 4.65 15.29 -3.00
C GLU A 123 5.43 14.24 -3.77
N LYS A 124 6.51 13.72 -3.19
CA LYS A 124 7.33 12.69 -3.80
C LYS A 124 6.55 11.38 -4.00
N VAL A 125 5.84 10.91 -2.98
CA VAL A 125 5.06 9.67 -3.10
C VAL A 125 3.91 9.81 -4.09
N ASP A 126 3.28 10.98 -4.13
CA ASP A 126 2.23 11.28 -5.09
C ASP A 126 2.77 11.23 -6.54
N GLU A 127 3.94 11.81 -6.77
CA GLU A 127 4.61 11.76 -8.07
C GLU A 127 4.96 10.33 -8.46
N LEU A 128 5.53 9.54 -7.55
CA LEU A 128 5.88 8.14 -7.80
C LEU A 128 4.63 7.33 -8.18
N ALA A 129 3.56 7.50 -7.44
CA ALA A 129 2.31 6.77 -7.68
C ALA A 129 1.70 7.15 -9.03
N ARG A 130 1.65 8.45 -9.35
CA ARG A 130 1.10 8.93 -10.62
C ARG A 130 1.93 8.49 -11.82
N THR A 131 3.25 8.53 -11.70
CA THR A 131 4.15 8.10 -12.75
C THR A 131 3.96 6.61 -13.04
N TYR A 132 3.91 5.79 -12.01
CA TYR A 132 3.72 4.36 -12.19
C TYR A 132 2.37 4.05 -12.82
N ALA A 133 1.31 4.69 -12.35
CA ALA A 133 -0.03 4.50 -12.91
C ALA A 133 -0.09 4.90 -14.38
N GLY A 134 0.56 6.00 -14.75
CA GLY A 134 0.66 6.44 -16.14
C GLY A 134 1.42 5.47 -17.01
N ASP A 135 2.52 4.94 -16.53
CA ASP A 135 3.34 3.96 -17.24
C ASP A 135 2.56 2.65 -17.46
N CYS A 136 1.74 2.24 -16.50
CA CYS A 136 0.86 1.07 -16.66
C CYS A 136 -0.19 1.31 -17.76
N ARG A 137 -0.84 2.47 -17.76
CA ARG A 137 -1.82 2.82 -18.78
C ARG A 137 -1.21 2.88 -20.18
N SER A 138 0.03 3.34 -20.28
CA SER A 138 0.77 3.41 -21.54
C SER A 138 1.46 2.09 -21.91
N LYS A 139 1.31 1.07 -21.10
CA LYS A 139 1.93 -0.25 -21.27
C LYS A 139 3.45 -0.23 -21.30
N ILE A 140 4.06 0.80 -20.71
CA ILE A 140 5.52 0.91 -20.55
C ILE A 140 5.99 0.00 -19.41
N ARG A 141 5.15 -0.18 -18.39
CA ARG A 141 5.42 -1.05 -17.25
C ARG A 141 4.25 -1.98 -16.99
N GLU A 142 4.58 -3.17 -16.53
CA GLU A 142 3.58 -4.09 -15.99
C GLU A 142 3.13 -3.63 -14.60
N GLY A 143 1.92 -4.01 -14.20
CA GLY A 143 1.41 -3.72 -12.87
C GLY A 143 2.26 -4.34 -11.78
N TYR A 144 2.31 -3.69 -10.64
CA TYR A 144 3.03 -4.17 -9.47
C TYR A 144 2.24 -3.81 -8.21
N LEU A 145 1.60 -4.81 -7.61
CA LEU A 145 0.88 -4.71 -6.36
C LEU A 145 1.33 -5.85 -5.45
N PRO A 146 1.24 -5.71 -4.11
CA PRO A 146 1.35 -6.87 -3.23
C PRO A 146 0.23 -7.87 -3.52
N LEU A 147 0.40 -9.12 -3.10
CA LEU A 147 -0.59 -10.18 -3.28
C LEU A 147 -2.00 -9.72 -2.87
N GLU A 148 -2.09 -9.13 -1.69
CA GLU A 148 -3.36 -8.67 -1.13
C GLU A 148 -3.98 -7.53 -1.94
N GLY A 149 -3.14 -6.73 -2.59
CA GLY A 149 -3.59 -5.69 -3.52
C GLY A 149 -4.25 -6.29 -4.75
N TRP A 150 -3.65 -7.33 -5.34
CA TRP A 150 -4.25 -8.05 -6.46
C TRP A 150 -5.56 -8.72 -6.05
N GLN A 151 -5.59 -9.34 -4.86
CA GLN A 151 -6.81 -9.97 -4.34
C GLN A 151 -7.94 -8.96 -4.18
N SER A 152 -7.67 -7.81 -3.61
CA SER A 152 -8.66 -6.74 -3.43
C SER A 152 -9.15 -6.19 -4.77
N LEU A 153 -8.23 -5.98 -5.71
CA LEU A 153 -8.58 -5.47 -7.04
C LEU A 153 -9.46 -6.46 -7.81
N LEU A 154 -9.10 -7.73 -7.79
CA LEU A 154 -9.85 -8.78 -8.49
C LEU A 154 -11.21 -9.09 -7.85
N ALA A 155 -11.36 -8.79 -6.57
CA ALA A 155 -12.64 -8.90 -5.87
C ALA A 155 -13.53 -7.66 -6.05
N SER A 156 -13.03 -6.61 -6.67
CA SER A 156 -13.76 -5.36 -6.87
C SER A 156 -14.48 -5.34 -8.23
N GLU A 157 -15.28 -4.29 -8.43
CA GLU A 157 -15.94 -4.04 -9.73
C GLU A 157 -14.97 -3.76 -10.86
N TYR A 158 -13.70 -3.49 -10.56
CA TYR A 158 -12.64 -3.23 -11.55
C TYR A 158 -11.89 -4.48 -12.00
N SER A 159 -12.34 -5.68 -11.61
CA SER A 159 -11.68 -6.94 -11.99
C SER A 159 -11.65 -7.13 -13.51
N GLN A 160 -12.73 -6.74 -14.20
CA GLN A 160 -12.75 -6.73 -15.65
C GLN A 160 -11.93 -5.56 -16.17
N GLY A 161 -11.06 -5.81 -17.11
CA GLY A 161 -10.16 -4.78 -17.64
C GLY A 161 -8.87 -4.60 -16.87
N THR A 162 -8.63 -5.42 -15.86
CA THR A 162 -7.36 -5.45 -15.15
C THR A 162 -6.40 -6.41 -15.84
N ASP A 163 -5.26 -5.89 -16.27
CA ASP A 163 -4.16 -6.71 -16.79
C ASP A 163 -3.35 -7.22 -15.60
N VAL A 164 -3.38 -8.54 -15.39
CA VAL A 164 -2.58 -9.18 -14.35
C VAL A 164 -1.32 -9.72 -15.00
N PRO A 165 -0.12 -9.22 -14.63
CA PRO A 165 1.12 -9.74 -15.17
C PRO A 165 1.32 -11.22 -14.85
N ASP A 166 2.11 -11.92 -15.66
CA ASP A 166 2.35 -13.35 -15.48
C ASP A 166 2.92 -13.70 -14.11
N ASP A 167 3.87 -12.92 -13.62
CA ASP A 167 4.45 -13.12 -12.29
C ASP A 167 3.43 -12.89 -11.16
N ALA A 168 2.56 -11.91 -11.32
CA ALA A 168 1.47 -11.67 -10.37
C ALA A 168 0.47 -12.84 -10.37
N GLN A 169 0.17 -13.39 -11.54
CA GLN A 169 -0.70 -14.56 -11.63
C GLN A 169 -0.05 -15.78 -10.96
N MET A 170 1.24 -15.98 -11.14
CA MET A 170 1.98 -17.04 -10.45
C MET A 170 1.95 -16.87 -8.93
N LEU A 171 2.05 -15.63 -8.46
CA LEU A 171 1.93 -15.32 -7.03
C LEU A 171 0.52 -15.65 -6.51
N LEU A 172 -0.52 -15.25 -7.25
CA LEU A 172 -1.91 -15.55 -6.89
C LEU A 172 -2.19 -17.05 -6.88
N ASP A 173 -1.57 -17.80 -7.78
CA ASP A 173 -1.72 -19.26 -7.88
C ASP A 173 -0.85 -20.02 -6.87
N GLY A 174 -0.04 -19.32 -6.09
CA GLY A 174 0.84 -19.94 -5.10
C GLY A 174 2.06 -20.63 -5.69
N LYS A 175 2.42 -20.32 -6.94
CA LYS A 175 3.56 -20.95 -7.63
C LYS A 175 4.89 -20.31 -7.31
N ILE A 176 4.88 -19.05 -6.87
CA ILE A 176 6.05 -18.32 -6.40
C ILE A 176 5.75 -17.67 -5.05
N THR A 177 6.79 -17.38 -4.30
CA THR A 177 6.68 -16.69 -3.01
C THR A 177 6.64 -15.18 -3.20
N THR A 178 6.22 -14.46 -2.17
CA THR A 178 6.26 -12.99 -2.16
C THR A 178 7.68 -12.48 -2.39
N ASP A 179 8.68 -13.11 -1.78
CA ASP A 179 10.08 -12.71 -1.96
C ASP A 179 10.54 -12.90 -3.40
N GLU A 180 10.21 -14.03 -4.02
CA GLU A 180 10.52 -14.29 -5.42
C GLU A 180 9.85 -13.26 -6.35
N TYR A 181 8.62 -12.91 -6.04
CA TYR A 181 7.87 -11.91 -6.80
C TYR A 181 8.54 -10.54 -6.73
N HIS A 182 8.94 -10.09 -5.54
CA HIS A 182 9.60 -8.80 -5.35
C HIS A 182 11.00 -8.78 -5.98
N MET A 183 11.74 -9.88 -5.92
CA MET A 183 13.07 -9.96 -6.51
C MET A 183 13.05 -9.85 -8.03
N GLY A 184 11.95 -10.20 -8.68
CA GLY A 184 11.77 -10.08 -10.12
C GLY A 184 11.48 -8.68 -10.60
N ARG A 185 11.37 -7.74 -9.69
CA ARG A 185 11.07 -6.33 -9.98
C ARG A 185 12.26 -5.45 -9.58
#